data_dfd861baf5f4ec50d618da4ecc2c8380
#
_entry.id   dfd861baf5f4ec50d618da4ecc2c8380
#
_cell.length_a   1.000
_cell.length_b   1.000
_cell.length_c   1.000
_cell.angle_alpha   90.00
_cell.angle_beta   90.00
_cell.angle_gamma   90.00
#
_symmetry.space_group_name_H-M   'P 1'
#
loop_
_entity.id
_entity.type
_entity.pdbx_description
1 polymer ?
#
loop_
_entity_poly.entity_id
_entity_poly.type
_entity_poly.pdbx_seq_one_letter_code
_entity_poly.pdbx_strand_id
1 'polypeptide(L)'
;MWYKVRELQSKGLNKTQIGKHLGVDRSTVRKYLQMSREDFVRRRNSHRKYTLKLAGYEEYVRGTLEEYPYISAARMHDWLRECYPDFPEVCDKTVFNFVEKVRCKYGIGKKSEARIRRDYEKLPDTPYGEYAQADFGEKWMSAGNGRSTKVYFFAIVLARSRYKFTCFSRRPFDTELAIYAHERAFEYFGGKPEKILYDQDRVLISRENLGDLVLTRKFQTFVREQHFQPVFCHKADPESKGKVENVVKYVKENFLVARVFLSLIHISEPTRPEPIS
;
A
#
# COMPACT_ATOMS: atom_id res chain seq x y z
N MET A 1 30.90 20.48 -12.81
CA MET A 1 30.74 20.52 -14.26
C MET A 1 31.34 21.81 -14.86
N TRP A 2 30.94 23.04 -14.48
CA TRP A 2 31.42 24.30 -15.04
C TRP A 2 32.93 24.42 -14.99
N TYR A 3 33.59 24.16 -13.85
CA TYR A 3 35.05 24.22 -13.70
C TYR A 3 35.77 23.24 -14.65
N LYS A 4 35.26 22.00 -14.80
CA LYS A 4 35.84 21.01 -15.73
C LYS A 4 35.74 21.47 -17.19
N VAL A 5 34.62 22.10 -17.59
CA VAL A 5 34.45 22.66 -18.93
C VAL A 5 35.45 23.78 -19.19
N ARG A 6 35.66 24.68 -18.25
CA ARG A 6 36.63 25.81 -18.37
C ARG A 6 38.09 25.31 -18.40
N GLU A 7 38.42 24.30 -17.58
CA GLU A 7 39.73 23.66 -17.57
C GLU A 7 40.04 23.00 -18.91
N LEU A 8 39.11 22.26 -19.47
CA LEU A 8 39.33 21.58 -20.76
C LEU A 8 39.40 22.61 -21.92
N GLN A 9 38.68 23.74 -21.82
CA GLN A 9 38.80 24.83 -22.76
C GLN A 9 40.20 25.49 -22.68
N SER A 10 40.75 25.72 -21.47
CA SER A 10 42.10 26.28 -21.33
C SER A 10 43.19 25.36 -21.84
N LYS A 11 42.91 24.04 -21.89
CA LYS A 11 43.77 23.02 -22.53
C LYS A 11 43.61 22.96 -24.06
N GLY A 12 42.87 23.90 -24.66
CA GLY A 12 42.71 24.00 -26.12
C GLY A 12 41.70 23.10 -26.76
N LEU A 13 40.88 22.34 -25.98
CA LEU A 13 39.87 21.46 -26.53
C LEU A 13 38.68 22.28 -27.09
N ASN A 14 38.16 21.86 -28.25
CA ASN A 14 36.96 22.45 -28.79
C ASN A 14 35.67 21.93 -28.14
N LYS A 15 34.55 22.60 -28.37
CA LYS A 15 33.25 22.28 -27.74
C LYS A 15 32.80 20.83 -27.94
N THR A 16 33.08 20.23 -29.10
CA THR A 16 32.72 18.86 -29.43
C THR A 16 33.60 17.86 -28.66
N GLN A 17 34.91 18.14 -28.57
CA GLN A 17 35.87 17.33 -27.84
C GLN A 17 35.58 17.38 -26.30
N ILE A 18 35.26 18.57 -25.76
CA ILE A 18 34.85 18.72 -24.37
C ILE A 18 33.56 17.93 -24.08
N GLY A 19 32.58 17.99 -25.00
CA GLY A 19 31.33 17.21 -24.86
C GLY A 19 31.58 15.71 -24.81
N LYS A 20 32.40 15.20 -25.74
CA LYS A 20 32.79 13.77 -25.76
C LYS A 20 33.56 13.37 -24.51
N HIS A 21 34.50 14.20 -24.06
CA HIS A 21 35.32 13.93 -22.88
C HIS A 21 34.49 13.87 -21.57
N LEU A 22 33.48 14.74 -21.46
CA LEU A 22 32.64 14.83 -20.26
C LEU A 22 31.33 14.03 -20.32
N GLY A 23 31.05 13.37 -21.45
CA GLY A 23 29.80 12.65 -21.67
C GLY A 23 28.56 13.56 -21.68
N VAL A 24 28.68 14.80 -22.17
CA VAL A 24 27.59 15.78 -22.20
C VAL A 24 27.38 16.36 -23.59
N ASP A 25 26.15 16.76 -23.85
CA ASP A 25 25.80 17.37 -25.14
C ASP A 25 26.55 18.70 -25.38
N ARG A 26 26.85 19.01 -26.64
CA ARG A 26 27.52 20.22 -27.08
C ARG A 26 26.77 21.51 -26.65
N SER A 27 25.46 21.47 -26.59
CA SER A 27 24.62 22.58 -26.15
C SER A 27 24.87 22.87 -24.66
N THR A 28 25.06 21.85 -23.86
CA THR A 28 25.40 21.93 -22.41
C THR A 28 26.79 22.55 -22.23
N VAL A 29 27.79 22.15 -23.04
CA VAL A 29 29.13 22.74 -23.03
C VAL A 29 29.06 24.23 -23.38
N ARG A 30 28.32 24.60 -24.48
CA ARG A 30 28.11 25.98 -24.88
C ARG A 30 27.52 26.83 -23.75
N LYS A 31 26.51 26.32 -23.07
CA LYS A 31 25.86 26.97 -21.93
C LYS A 31 26.82 27.26 -20.80
N TYR A 32 27.67 26.30 -20.42
CA TYR A 32 28.67 26.51 -19.37
C TYR A 32 29.80 27.45 -19.79
N LEU A 33 30.17 27.50 -21.06
CA LEU A 33 31.16 28.45 -21.57
C LEU A 33 30.66 29.90 -21.63
N GLN A 34 29.35 30.08 -21.82
CA GLN A 34 28.72 31.41 -21.81
C GLN A 34 28.41 31.90 -20.39
N MET A 35 28.42 31.03 -19.39
CA MET A 35 28.04 31.35 -18.03
C MET A 35 29.23 31.95 -17.28
N SER A 36 29.03 33.11 -16.61
CA SER A 36 30.01 33.66 -15.72
C SER A 36 30.21 32.80 -14.46
N ARG A 37 31.30 33.03 -13.73
CA ARG A 37 31.54 32.35 -12.43
C ARG A 37 30.46 32.74 -11.43
N GLU A 38 30.06 33.99 -11.43
CA GLU A 38 29.03 34.51 -10.51
C GLU A 38 27.66 33.89 -10.80
N ASP A 39 27.30 33.80 -12.09
CA ASP A 39 26.03 33.15 -12.48
C ASP A 39 26.03 31.66 -12.17
N PHE A 40 27.16 30.98 -12.31
CA PHE A 40 27.28 29.60 -11.92
C PHE A 40 27.11 29.42 -10.41
N VAL A 41 27.75 30.25 -9.60
CA VAL A 41 27.61 30.24 -8.13
C VAL A 41 26.19 30.61 -7.73
N ARG A 42 25.61 31.65 -8.34
CA ARG A 42 24.21 32.06 -8.12
C ARG A 42 23.25 30.91 -8.45
N ARG A 43 23.45 30.27 -9.57
CA ARG A 43 22.61 29.11 -10.02
C ARG A 43 22.77 27.89 -9.12
N ARG A 44 23.97 27.62 -8.63
CA ARG A 44 24.25 26.54 -7.67
C ARG A 44 23.65 26.84 -6.30
N ASN A 45 23.69 28.09 -5.86
CA ASN A 45 23.17 28.56 -4.58
C ASN A 45 21.69 28.98 -4.68
N SER A 46 21.19 29.29 -5.89
CA SER A 46 19.74 29.36 -6.10
C SER A 46 19.17 27.98 -5.97
N HIS A 47 19.07 27.49 -4.72
CA HIS A 47 17.94 26.65 -4.44
C HIS A 47 16.74 27.43 -4.97
N ARG A 48 16.11 26.93 -6.05
CA ARG A 48 14.77 27.39 -6.39
C ARG A 48 14.03 27.37 -5.06
N LYS A 49 13.61 28.52 -4.56
CA LYS A 49 12.61 28.62 -3.52
C LYS A 49 11.34 28.06 -4.15
N TYR A 50 11.28 26.71 -4.27
CA TYR A 50 10.01 26.07 -4.36
C TYR A 50 9.31 26.50 -3.08
N THR A 51 8.37 27.38 -3.19
CA THR A 51 7.30 27.48 -2.21
C THR A 51 6.73 26.11 -2.22
N LEU A 52 7.16 25.30 -1.23
CA LEU A 52 6.78 23.91 -1.15
C LEU A 52 5.27 23.97 -0.98
N LYS A 53 4.52 23.55 -2.01
CA LYS A 53 3.05 23.51 -1.96
C LYS A 53 2.56 22.80 -0.69
N LEU A 54 3.43 22.00 -0.09
CA LEU A 54 3.15 21.20 1.10
C LEU A 54 3.78 21.79 2.40
N ALA A 55 4.38 22.98 2.37
CA ALA A 55 5.04 23.54 3.56
C ALA A 55 4.08 23.72 4.76
N GLY A 56 2.83 24.07 4.50
CA GLY A 56 1.81 24.23 5.55
C GLY A 56 1.44 22.93 6.28
N TYR A 57 1.78 21.78 5.72
CA TYR A 57 1.47 20.46 6.30
C TYR A 57 2.65 19.84 7.04
N GLU A 58 3.79 20.56 7.17
CA GLU A 58 5.02 20.01 7.73
C GLU A 58 4.83 19.55 9.18
N GLU A 59 4.13 20.34 9.99
CA GLU A 59 3.90 20.04 11.41
C GLU A 59 3.03 18.80 11.59
N TYR A 60 1.97 18.68 10.80
CA TYR A 60 1.13 17.47 10.78
C TYR A 60 1.92 16.23 10.40
N VAL A 61 2.70 16.33 9.30
CA VAL A 61 3.53 15.21 8.83
C VAL A 61 4.58 14.84 9.86
N ARG A 62 5.22 15.85 10.52
CA ARG A 62 6.19 15.62 11.60
C ARG A 62 5.55 14.86 12.75
N GLY A 63 4.47 15.39 13.33
CA GLY A 63 3.79 14.78 14.48
C GLY A 63 3.32 13.35 14.17
N THR A 64 2.76 13.13 13.00
CA THR A 64 2.35 11.79 12.55
C THR A 64 3.53 10.83 12.41
N LEU A 65 4.68 11.29 11.91
CA LEU A 65 5.87 10.46 11.76
C LEU A 65 6.57 10.17 13.09
N GLU A 66 6.49 11.08 14.06
CA GLU A 66 6.99 10.85 15.44
C GLU A 66 6.17 9.78 16.14
N GLU A 67 4.85 9.81 15.99
CA GLU A 67 3.93 8.81 16.57
C GLU A 67 3.98 7.47 15.83
N TYR A 68 4.05 7.51 14.49
CA TYR A 68 4.03 6.32 13.62
C TYR A 68 5.23 6.30 12.64
N PRO A 69 6.46 6.04 13.10
CA PRO A 69 7.67 6.14 12.26
C PRO A 69 7.70 5.22 11.03
N TYR A 70 6.93 4.14 11.06
CA TYR A 70 6.87 3.13 9.99
C TYR A 70 5.91 3.47 8.84
N ILE A 71 5.13 4.55 8.96
CA ILE A 71 4.14 4.94 7.94
C ILE A 71 4.80 5.21 6.58
N SER A 72 4.15 4.73 5.51
CA SER A 72 4.58 4.99 4.14
C SER A 72 4.15 6.40 3.68
N ALA A 73 4.89 6.94 2.72
CA ALA A 73 4.52 8.24 2.12
C ALA A 73 3.18 8.18 1.36
N ALA A 74 2.82 7.04 0.78
CA ALA A 74 1.52 6.83 0.17
C ALA A 74 0.40 6.97 1.20
N ARG A 75 0.57 6.32 2.37
CA ARG A 75 -0.41 6.43 3.46
C ARG A 75 -0.51 7.85 4.02
N MET A 76 0.62 8.53 4.13
CA MET A 76 0.65 9.95 4.51
C MET A 76 -0.14 10.81 3.50
N HIS A 77 -0.05 10.50 2.20
CA HIS A 77 -0.80 11.20 1.16
C HIS A 77 -2.30 11.00 1.31
N ASP A 78 -2.75 9.76 1.55
CA ASP A 78 -4.16 9.47 1.80
C ASP A 78 -4.69 10.26 3.00
N TRP A 79 -3.94 10.28 4.11
CA TRP A 79 -4.35 11.00 5.31
C TRP A 79 -4.37 12.52 5.13
N LEU A 80 -3.43 13.08 4.39
CA LEU A 80 -3.44 14.50 4.07
C LEU A 80 -4.71 14.87 3.27
N ARG A 81 -5.13 14.01 2.32
CA ARG A 81 -6.39 14.21 1.59
C ARG A 81 -7.62 14.03 2.47
N GLU A 82 -7.60 13.06 3.39
CA GLU A 82 -8.71 12.81 4.32
C GLU A 82 -8.88 13.93 5.35
N CYS A 83 -7.78 14.45 5.88
CA CYS A 83 -7.79 15.46 6.95
C CYS A 83 -7.92 16.89 6.47
N TYR A 84 -7.52 17.17 5.23
CA TYR A 84 -7.50 18.54 4.68
C TYR A 84 -8.27 18.60 3.36
N PRO A 85 -9.53 19.09 3.37
CA PRO A 85 -10.34 19.22 2.16
C PRO A 85 -9.67 20.09 1.08
N ASP A 86 -8.88 21.10 1.50
CA ASP A 86 -8.15 22.00 0.61
C ASP A 86 -6.74 21.51 0.27
N PHE A 87 -6.45 20.23 0.48
CA PHE A 87 -5.14 19.67 0.16
C PHE A 87 -4.87 19.81 -1.36
N PRO A 88 -3.73 20.41 -1.75
CA PRO A 88 -3.44 20.66 -3.15
C PRO A 88 -3.27 19.36 -3.94
N GLU A 89 -3.79 19.34 -5.15
CA GLU A 89 -3.56 18.21 -6.06
C GLU A 89 -2.08 18.14 -6.43
N VAL A 90 -1.43 17.08 -5.98
CA VAL A 90 0.00 16.80 -6.20
C VAL A 90 0.19 15.31 -6.48
N CYS A 91 1.20 14.98 -7.26
CA CYS A 91 1.53 13.57 -7.52
C CYS A 91 2.19 12.91 -6.30
N ASP A 92 2.03 11.59 -6.18
CA ASP A 92 2.58 10.77 -5.10
C ASP A 92 4.09 10.98 -4.90
N LYS A 93 4.85 11.19 -5.99
CA LYS A 93 6.28 11.48 -5.91
C LYS A 93 6.59 12.79 -5.18
N THR A 94 5.73 13.79 -5.29
CA THR A 94 5.89 15.08 -4.58
C THR A 94 5.70 14.86 -3.08
N VAL A 95 4.66 14.11 -2.69
CA VAL A 95 4.42 13.76 -1.28
C VAL A 95 5.53 12.87 -0.74
N PHE A 96 5.97 11.87 -1.49
CA PHE A 96 7.11 11.04 -1.12
C PHE A 96 8.36 11.88 -0.80
N ASN A 97 8.74 12.77 -1.71
CA ASN A 97 9.91 13.63 -1.52
C ASN A 97 9.75 14.59 -0.32
N PHE A 98 8.52 15.04 -0.07
CA PHE A 98 8.21 15.90 1.07
C PHE A 98 8.34 15.13 2.40
N VAL A 99 7.75 13.96 2.50
CA VAL A 99 7.83 13.07 3.68
C VAL A 99 9.29 12.70 3.98
N GLU A 100 10.07 12.32 2.96
CA GLU A 100 11.49 12.00 3.14
C GLU A 100 12.29 13.22 3.61
N LYS A 101 11.97 14.42 3.10
CA LYS A 101 12.59 15.67 3.56
C LYS A 101 12.28 15.95 5.02
N VAL A 102 11.03 15.75 5.46
CA VAL A 102 10.63 15.91 6.87
C VAL A 102 11.37 14.90 7.74
N ARG A 103 11.44 13.63 7.31
CA ARG A 103 12.23 12.59 8.01
C ARG A 103 13.69 13.00 8.20
N CYS A 104 14.33 13.44 7.12
CA CYS A 104 15.72 13.87 7.17
C CYS A 104 15.89 15.11 8.07
N LYS A 105 14.97 16.09 7.99
CA LYS A 105 15.05 17.32 8.78
C LYS A 105 14.96 17.09 10.28
N TYR A 106 14.10 16.15 10.70
CA TYR A 106 13.82 15.86 12.12
C TYR A 106 14.48 14.55 12.62
N GLY A 107 15.29 13.89 11.80
CA GLY A 107 16.01 12.68 12.21
C GLY A 107 15.09 11.47 12.46
N ILE A 108 13.89 11.45 11.89
CA ILE A 108 12.91 10.38 12.11
C ILE A 108 13.24 9.20 11.20
N GLY A 109 13.96 8.22 11.73
CA GLY A 109 14.31 6.99 11.02
C GLY A 109 13.08 6.15 10.69
N LYS A 110 13.04 5.57 9.49
CA LYS A 110 12.03 4.56 9.16
C LYS A 110 12.42 3.26 9.87
N LYS A 111 11.75 2.92 10.96
CA LYS A 111 11.92 1.63 11.63
C LYS A 111 11.41 0.54 10.67
N SER A 112 12.31 -0.12 9.95
CA SER A 112 12.00 -1.36 9.25
C SER A 112 12.30 -2.50 10.19
N GLU A 113 11.31 -3.33 10.50
CA GLU A 113 11.61 -4.64 11.04
C GLU A 113 12.49 -5.38 10.03
N ALA A 114 13.60 -5.94 10.50
CA ALA A 114 14.48 -6.77 9.68
C ALA A 114 13.65 -7.97 9.18
N ARG A 115 13.19 -7.90 7.94
CA ARG A 115 12.46 -9.00 7.32
C ARG A 115 13.48 -10.07 6.95
N ILE A 116 13.37 -11.22 7.57
CA ILE A 116 14.03 -12.44 7.08
C ILE A 116 13.40 -12.70 5.69
N ARG A 117 14.17 -12.46 4.64
CA ARG A 117 13.77 -12.86 3.28
C ARG A 117 13.70 -14.38 3.25
N ARG A 118 12.49 -14.91 3.14
CA ARG A 118 12.29 -16.30 2.74
C ARG A 118 12.26 -16.30 1.21
N ASP A 119 13.01 -17.18 0.60
CA ASP A 119 12.93 -17.42 -0.84
C ASP A 119 11.60 -18.14 -1.09
N TYR A 120 10.65 -17.43 -1.69
CA TYR A 120 9.35 -17.99 -2.09
C TYR A 120 9.43 -18.45 -3.53
N GLU A 121 9.12 -19.69 -3.76
CA GLU A 121 8.87 -20.19 -5.10
C GLU A 121 7.56 -19.57 -5.63
N LYS A 122 7.63 -18.95 -6.81
CA LYS A 122 6.44 -18.33 -7.40
C LYS A 122 5.50 -19.43 -7.89
N LEU A 123 4.36 -19.60 -7.23
CA LEU A 123 3.32 -20.48 -7.72
C LEU A 123 2.88 -20.06 -9.14
N PRO A 124 2.61 -21.03 -10.05
CA PRO A 124 2.15 -20.72 -11.39
C PRO A 124 0.89 -19.84 -11.36
N ASP A 125 0.78 -18.99 -12.36
CA ASP A 125 -0.35 -18.08 -12.48
C ASP A 125 -1.61 -18.89 -12.86
N THR A 126 -2.64 -18.80 -12.04
CA THR A 126 -3.94 -19.43 -12.28
C THR A 126 -4.78 -18.60 -13.26
N PRO A 127 -5.74 -19.17 -14.01
CA PRO A 127 -6.70 -18.44 -14.81
C PRO A 127 -7.47 -17.37 -14.01
N TYR A 128 -8.00 -16.37 -14.74
CA TYR A 128 -8.88 -15.37 -14.13
C TYR A 128 -10.16 -16.02 -13.62
N GLY A 129 -10.60 -15.65 -12.41
CA GLY A 129 -11.83 -16.17 -11.81
C GLY A 129 -11.74 -17.59 -11.23
N GLU A 130 -10.65 -18.32 -11.45
CA GLU A 130 -10.52 -19.68 -10.92
C GLU A 130 -10.35 -19.69 -9.40
N TYR A 131 -9.39 -18.94 -8.88
CA TYR A 131 -9.05 -18.96 -7.45
C TYR A 131 -9.23 -17.62 -6.76
N ALA A 132 -9.76 -17.67 -5.55
CA ALA A 132 -9.67 -16.60 -4.56
C ALA A 132 -9.10 -17.14 -3.25
N GLN A 133 -8.62 -16.24 -2.39
CA GLN A 133 -8.22 -16.55 -1.03
C GLN A 133 -9.00 -15.65 -0.09
N ALA A 134 -9.58 -16.22 0.97
CA ALA A 134 -10.35 -15.48 1.95
C ALA A 134 -9.82 -15.75 3.37
N ASP A 135 -9.88 -14.73 4.21
CA ASP A 135 -9.44 -14.80 5.60
C ASP A 135 -10.22 -13.81 6.49
N PHE A 136 -10.29 -14.13 7.77
CA PHE A 136 -10.88 -13.28 8.80
C PHE A 136 -9.79 -12.64 9.65
N GLY A 137 -10.00 -11.41 10.05
CA GLY A 137 -9.05 -10.71 10.88
C GLY A 137 -9.72 -9.81 11.91
N GLU A 138 -8.93 -9.35 12.86
CA GLU A 138 -9.37 -8.41 13.88
C GLU A 138 -8.27 -7.40 14.21
N LYS A 139 -8.68 -6.22 14.65
CA LYS A 139 -7.79 -5.14 15.07
C LYS A 139 -8.44 -4.29 16.15
N TRP A 140 -7.68 -3.96 17.18
CA TRP A 140 -8.05 -2.92 18.15
C TRP A 140 -7.81 -1.54 17.56
N MET A 141 -8.80 -0.66 17.67
CA MET A 141 -8.76 0.72 17.21
C MET A 141 -9.12 1.67 18.34
N SER A 142 -8.52 2.86 18.35
CA SER A 142 -8.93 3.93 19.26
C SER A 142 -10.33 4.45 18.87
N ALA A 143 -11.19 4.69 19.85
CA ALA A 143 -12.54 5.25 19.64
C ALA A 143 -12.60 6.76 19.96
N GLY A 144 -11.47 7.46 20.01
CA GLY A 144 -11.40 8.93 20.16
C GLY A 144 -11.67 9.50 21.56
N ASN A 145 -12.15 8.69 22.47
CA ASN A 145 -12.49 9.11 23.87
C ASN A 145 -11.65 8.36 24.93
N GLY A 146 -10.44 7.95 24.56
CA GLY A 146 -9.56 7.12 25.40
C GLY A 146 -10.01 5.66 25.50
N ARG A 147 -11.09 5.27 24.82
CA ARG A 147 -11.57 3.89 24.74
C ARG A 147 -11.03 3.22 23.51
N SER A 148 -10.89 1.89 23.56
CA SER A 148 -10.56 1.06 22.41
C SER A 148 -11.77 0.21 22.03
N THR A 149 -11.96 0.02 20.74
CA THR A 149 -12.96 -0.90 20.18
C THR A 149 -12.31 -1.93 19.27
N LYS A 150 -12.81 -3.15 19.30
CA LYS A 150 -12.32 -4.21 18.44
C LYS A 150 -13.14 -4.19 17.14
N VAL A 151 -12.45 -4.13 16.04
CA VAL A 151 -13.05 -4.21 14.70
C VAL A 151 -12.64 -5.54 14.08
N TYR A 152 -13.62 -6.26 13.58
CA TYR A 152 -13.46 -7.52 12.86
C TYR A 152 -13.58 -7.25 11.37
N PHE A 153 -12.91 -8.03 10.55
CA PHE A 153 -13.04 -7.90 9.10
C PHE A 153 -12.87 -9.23 8.40
N PHE A 154 -13.57 -9.34 7.29
CA PHE A 154 -13.41 -10.37 6.27
C PHE A 154 -12.63 -9.77 5.12
N ALA A 155 -11.64 -10.48 4.59
CA ALA A 155 -10.87 -10.07 3.42
C ALA A 155 -10.86 -11.21 2.40
N ILE A 156 -11.10 -10.88 1.13
CA ILE A 156 -11.02 -11.82 0.03
C ILE A 156 -10.25 -11.19 -1.14
N VAL A 157 -9.41 -11.97 -1.79
CA VAL A 157 -8.58 -11.52 -2.92
C VAL A 157 -8.61 -12.54 -4.06
N LEU A 158 -8.86 -12.08 -5.28
CA LEU A 158 -8.75 -12.89 -6.48
C LEU A 158 -7.28 -13.19 -6.78
N ALA A 159 -6.95 -14.45 -6.98
CA ALA A 159 -5.56 -14.92 -7.05
C ALA A 159 -4.78 -14.33 -8.25
N ARG A 160 -5.42 -14.13 -9.41
CA ARG A 160 -4.80 -13.64 -10.64
C ARG A 160 -4.78 -12.11 -10.70
N SER A 161 -5.94 -11.47 -10.63
CA SER A 161 -6.09 -10.01 -10.77
C SER A 161 -5.61 -9.22 -9.56
N ARG A 162 -5.49 -9.87 -8.40
CA ARG A 162 -5.24 -9.23 -7.10
C ARG A 162 -6.36 -8.28 -6.67
N TYR A 163 -7.49 -8.32 -7.35
CA TYR A 163 -8.67 -7.56 -6.97
C TYR A 163 -9.15 -8.04 -5.62
N LYS A 164 -9.38 -7.14 -4.70
CA LYS A 164 -9.63 -7.45 -3.29
C LYS A 164 -10.85 -6.74 -2.76
N PHE A 165 -11.53 -7.38 -1.85
CA PHE A 165 -12.67 -6.83 -1.13
C PHE A 165 -12.47 -7.04 0.37
N THR A 166 -12.95 -6.09 1.18
CA THR A 166 -12.92 -6.19 2.64
C THR A 166 -14.23 -5.71 3.22
N CYS A 167 -14.81 -6.49 4.13
CA CYS A 167 -16.03 -6.15 4.86
C CYS A 167 -15.72 -6.05 6.35
N PHE A 168 -16.16 -4.97 7.01
CA PHE A 168 -15.88 -4.70 8.42
C PHE A 168 -17.11 -4.94 9.30
N SER A 169 -16.87 -5.38 10.56
CA SER A 169 -17.92 -5.61 11.56
C SER A 169 -17.47 -5.18 12.95
N ARG A 170 -18.42 -4.77 13.79
CA ARG A 170 -18.20 -4.53 15.23
C ARG A 170 -18.36 -5.79 16.07
N ARG A 171 -18.97 -6.83 15.51
CA ARG A 171 -19.12 -8.14 16.17
C ARG A 171 -18.25 -9.17 15.48
N PRO A 172 -17.80 -10.22 16.18
CA PRO A 172 -17.13 -11.34 15.57
C PRO A 172 -17.94 -11.89 14.38
N PHE A 173 -17.25 -12.40 13.36
CA PHE A 173 -17.92 -13.09 12.27
C PHE A 173 -18.49 -14.41 12.79
N ASP A 174 -19.75 -14.61 12.53
CA ASP A 174 -20.45 -15.88 12.56
C ASP A 174 -20.71 -16.37 11.12
N THR A 175 -21.26 -17.55 10.96
CA THR A 175 -21.52 -18.13 9.63
C THR A 175 -22.45 -17.24 8.78
N GLU A 176 -23.45 -16.59 9.36
CA GLU A 176 -24.40 -15.72 8.63
C GLU A 176 -23.72 -14.45 8.12
N LEU A 177 -22.94 -13.80 8.99
CA LEU A 177 -22.21 -12.61 8.61
C LEU A 177 -21.10 -12.93 7.60
N ALA A 178 -20.50 -14.12 7.67
CA ALA A 178 -19.56 -14.60 6.67
C ALA A 178 -20.23 -14.80 5.31
N ILE A 179 -21.41 -15.42 5.26
CA ILE A 179 -22.19 -15.57 4.03
C ILE A 179 -22.51 -14.20 3.43
N TYR A 180 -23.04 -13.28 4.23
CA TYR A 180 -23.31 -11.91 3.79
C TYR A 180 -22.06 -11.22 3.20
N ALA A 181 -20.90 -11.36 3.84
CA ALA A 181 -19.66 -10.78 3.36
C ALA A 181 -19.22 -11.38 2.00
N HIS A 182 -19.44 -12.66 1.78
CA HIS A 182 -19.19 -13.31 0.49
C HIS A 182 -20.13 -12.80 -0.61
N GLU A 183 -21.43 -12.68 -0.32
CA GLU A 183 -22.41 -12.13 -1.27
C GLU A 183 -22.01 -10.72 -1.70
N ARG A 184 -21.64 -9.86 -0.75
CA ARG A 184 -21.14 -8.50 -1.04
C ARG A 184 -19.84 -8.50 -1.85
N ALA A 185 -18.95 -9.45 -1.58
CA ALA A 185 -17.73 -9.61 -2.36
C ALA A 185 -18.00 -10.05 -3.80
N PHE A 186 -18.92 -10.99 -4.01
CA PHE A 186 -19.31 -11.48 -5.34
C PHE A 186 -20.01 -10.38 -6.15
N GLU A 187 -20.87 -9.60 -5.51
CA GLU A 187 -21.48 -8.44 -6.12
C GLU A 187 -20.41 -7.39 -6.53
N TYR A 188 -19.47 -7.10 -5.64
CA TYR A 188 -18.37 -6.16 -5.90
C TYR A 188 -17.45 -6.61 -7.03
N PHE A 189 -17.17 -7.91 -7.14
CA PHE A 189 -16.37 -8.47 -8.22
C PHE A 189 -17.11 -8.58 -9.55
N GLY A 190 -18.44 -8.43 -9.54
CA GLY A 190 -19.29 -8.70 -10.70
C GLY A 190 -19.38 -10.18 -11.06
N GLY A 191 -19.07 -11.06 -10.11
CA GLY A 191 -19.07 -12.51 -10.28
C GLY A 191 -18.40 -13.22 -9.10
N LYS A 192 -18.39 -14.55 -9.16
CA LYS A 192 -17.81 -15.39 -8.12
C LYS A 192 -16.63 -16.19 -8.65
N PRO A 193 -15.59 -16.46 -7.84
CA PRO A 193 -14.51 -17.38 -8.20
C PRO A 193 -15.01 -18.84 -8.18
N GLU A 194 -14.37 -19.70 -8.95
CA GLU A 194 -14.69 -21.14 -8.96
C GLU A 194 -14.31 -21.82 -7.65
N LYS A 195 -13.14 -21.44 -7.09
CA LYS A 195 -12.59 -22.02 -5.88
C LYS A 195 -12.17 -20.91 -4.91
N ILE A 196 -12.48 -21.08 -3.63
CA ILE A 196 -12.07 -20.15 -2.59
C ILE A 196 -11.29 -20.90 -1.51
N LEU A 197 -10.06 -20.45 -1.29
CA LEU A 197 -9.15 -20.99 -0.30
C LEU A 197 -9.38 -20.32 1.05
N TYR A 198 -9.62 -21.11 2.08
CA TYR A 198 -9.85 -20.67 3.46
C TYR A 198 -8.83 -21.23 4.44
N ASP A 199 -8.68 -20.57 5.57
CA ASP A 199 -8.13 -21.21 6.77
C ASP A 199 -9.17 -22.13 7.42
N GLN A 200 -8.68 -23.02 8.27
CA GLN A 200 -9.54 -23.85 9.12
C GLN A 200 -10.11 -22.99 10.26
N ASP A 201 -11.04 -22.08 9.92
CA ASP A 201 -11.70 -21.24 10.89
C ASP A 201 -13.06 -21.83 11.33
N ARG A 202 -13.34 -21.72 12.62
CA ARG A 202 -14.62 -22.17 13.23
C ARG A 202 -15.84 -21.39 12.74
N VAL A 203 -15.64 -20.27 12.08
CA VAL A 203 -16.72 -19.49 11.44
C VAL A 203 -17.41 -20.31 10.36
N LEU A 204 -16.64 -21.11 9.60
CA LEU A 204 -17.13 -21.89 8.45
C LEU A 204 -17.21 -23.39 8.74
N ILE A 205 -16.44 -23.86 9.72
CA ILE A 205 -16.29 -25.28 10.07
C ILE A 205 -17.00 -25.58 11.38
N SER A 206 -17.88 -26.56 11.36
CA SER A 206 -18.60 -27.04 12.54
C SER A 206 -17.75 -27.99 13.39
N ARG A 207 -17.05 -28.93 12.75
CA ARG A 207 -16.18 -29.93 13.39
C ARG A 207 -15.19 -30.52 12.40
N GLU A 208 -14.09 -31.06 12.94
CA GLU A 208 -13.15 -31.93 12.21
C GLU A 208 -13.38 -33.36 12.65
N ASN A 209 -13.50 -34.27 11.69
CA ASN A 209 -13.68 -35.70 11.94
C ASN A 209 -12.66 -36.50 11.15
N LEU A 210 -11.62 -37.03 11.82
CA LEU A 210 -10.56 -37.86 11.22
C LEU A 210 -9.89 -37.22 9.97
N GLY A 211 -9.72 -35.89 9.98
CA GLY A 211 -9.14 -35.12 8.84
C GLY A 211 -10.19 -34.59 7.86
N ASP A 212 -11.43 -35.03 7.93
CA ASP A 212 -12.52 -34.46 7.14
C ASP A 212 -13.14 -33.25 7.85
N LEU A 213 -13.19 -32.14 7.14
CA LEU A 213 -13.80 -30.92 7.66
C LEU A 213 -15.28 -30.86 7.37
N VAL A 214 -16.08 -30.78 8.42
CA VAL A 214 -17.54 -30.64 8.31
C VAL A 214 -17.91 -29.16 8.38
N LEU A 215 -18.44 -28.65 7.28
CA LEU A 215 -18.90 -27.26 7.22
C LEU A 215 -20.13 -27.04 8.11
N THR A 216 -20.34 -25.78 8.52
CA THR A 216 -21.61 -25.40 9.14
C THR A 216 -22.75 -25.60 8.12
N ARG A 217 -23.93 -26.04 8.58
CA ARG A 217 -25.05 -26.36 7.68
C ARG A 217 -25.42 -25.17 6.77
N LYS A 218 -25.43 -23.96 7.31
CA LYS A 218 -25.76 -22.74 6.55
C LYS A 218 -24.73 -22.47 5.47
N PHE A 219 -23.43 -22.58 5.79
CA PHE A 219 -22.38 -22.37 4.81
C PHE A 219 -22.37 -23.45 3.72
N GLN A 220 -22.65 -24.71 4.07
CA GLN A 220 -22.78 -25.80 3.09
C GLN A 220 -23.92 -25.53 2.10
N THR A 221 -25.06 -25.02 2.57
CA THR A 221 -26.18 -24.64 1.70
C THR A 221 -25.78 -23.50 0.78
N PHE A 222 -25.16 -22.45 1.30
CA PHE A 222 -24.65 -21.33 0.52
C PHE A 222 -23.66 -21.75 -0.58
N VAL A 223 -22.71 -22.63 -0.25
CA VAL A 223 -21.73 -23.17 -1.21
C VAL A 223 -22.44 -23.88 -2.37
N ARG A 224 -23.46 -24.66 -2.06
CA ARG A 224 -24.26 -25.38 -3.09
C ARG A 224 -25.07 -24.42 -3.97
N GLU A 225 -25.71 -23.43 -3.39
CA GLU A 225 -26.49 -22.41 -4.10
C GLU A 225 -25.61 -21.54 -4.99
N GLN A 226 -24.45 -21.16 -4.48
CA GLN A 226 -23.50 -20.35 -5.23
C GLN A 226 -22.60 -21.14 -6.17
N HIS A 227 -22.60 -22.48 -6.14
CA HIS A 227 -21.82 -23.35 -7.02
C HIS A 227 -20.32 -23.00 -7.09
N PHE A 228 -19.66 -22.74 -5.95
CA PHE A 228 -18.21 -22.62 -5.86
C PHE A 228 -17.64 -23.75 -4.99
N GLN A 229 -16.34 -24.01 -5.14
CA GLN A 229 -15.65 -25.06 -4.36
C GLN A 229 -14.87 -24.41 -3.20
N PRO A 230 -15.23 -24.65 -1.93
CA PRO A 230 -14.41 -24.27 -0.80
C PRO A 230 -13.22 -25.23 -0.68
N VAL A 231 -12.03 -24.67 -0.54
CA VAL A 231 -10.78 -25.40 -0.32
C VAL A 231 -10.19 -24.94 1.01
N PHE A 232 -9.86 -25.88 1.89
CA PHE A 232 -9.27 -25.55 3.18
C PHE A 232 -7.81 -25.95 3.21
N CYS A 233 -6.96 -25.01 3.64
CA CYS A 233 -5.53 -25.27 3.78
C CYS A 233 -5.27 -26.26 4.92
N HIS A 234 -4.35 -27.19 4.71
CA HIS A 234 -3.79 -27.96 5.81
C HIS A 234 -2.96 -27.03 6.71
N LYS A 235 -2.96 -27.33 8.03
CA LYS A 235 -2.23 -26.50 9.05
C LYS A 235 -0.73 -26.33 8.78
N ALA A 236 -0.15 -27.07 7.83
CA ALA A 236 1.27 -27.10 7.51
C ALA A 236 1.65 -26.45 6.17
N ASP A 237 0.72 -25.81 5.45
CA ASP A 237 1.02 -25.18 4.15
C ASP A 237 0.83 -23.66 4.18
N PRO A 238 1.85 -22.91 4.66
CA PRO A 238 1.80 -21.45 4.69
C PRO A 238 1.96 -20.80 3.31
N GLU A 239 2.45 -21.52 2.28
CA GLU A 239 2.73 -20.92 0.97
C GLU A 239 1.47 -20.66 0.16
N SER A 240 0.43 -21.47 0.36
CA SER A 240 -0.84 -21.31 -0.36
C SER A 240 -1.60 -20.02 -0.03
N LYS A 241 -1.33 -19.37 1.12
CA LYS A 241 -2.07 -18.22 1.65
C LYS A 241 -1.42 -16.85 1.48
N GLY A 242 -0.21 -16.78 0.99
CA GLY A 242 0.57 -15.53 0.96
C GLY A 242 -0.13 -14.32 0.31
N LYS A 243 -1.18 -14.57 -0.50
CA LYS A 243 -1.94 -13.50 -1.18
C LYS A 243 -2.90 -12.79 -0.23
N VAL A 244 -3.72 -13.54 0.52
CA VAL A 244 -4.68 -12.98 1.48
C VAL A 244 -3.97 -12.45 2.73
N GLU A 245 -2.90 -13.09 3.19
CA GLU A 245 -2.09 -12.60 4.31
C GLU A 245 -1.55 -11.18 4.05
N ASN A 246 -1.11 -10.92 2.81
CA ASN A 246 -0.70 -9.56 2.41
C ASN A 246 -1.87 -8.56 2.46
N VAL A 247 -3.10 -8.97 2.13
CA VAL A 247 -4.29 -8.13 2.23
C VAL A 247 -4.62 -7.87 3.70
N VAL A 248 -4.66 -8.91 4.54
CA VAL A 248 -4.89 -8.79 5.99
C VAL A 248 -3.84 -7.89 6.64
N LYS A 249 -2.57 -8.06 6.27
CA LYS A 249 -1.48 -7.20 6.72
C LYS A 249 -1.68 -5.75 6.29
N TYR A 250 -2.05 -5.52 5.03
CA TYR A 250 -2.36 -4.19 4.52
C TYR A 250 -3.51 -3.56 5.31
N VAL A 251 -4.60 -4.29 5.56
CA VAL A 251 -5.73 -3.81 6.36
C VAL A 251 -5.27 -3.42 7.76
N LYS A 252 -4.52 -4.29 8.44
CA LYS A 252 -4.06 -4.08 9.82
C LYS A 252 -3.01 -2.97 9.95
N GLU A 253 -2.04 -2.91 9.05
CA GLU A 253 -0.83 -2.08 9.19
C GLU A 253 -0.88 -0.77 8.38
N ASN A 254 -1.78 -0.68 7.38
CA ASN A 254 -1.91 0.51 6.55
C ASN A 254 -3.31 1.12 6.62
N PHE A 255 -4.36 0.33 6.42
CA PHE A 255 -5.71 0.87 6.32
C PHE A 255 -6.28 1.28 7.68
N LEU A 256 -6.19 0.42 8.70
CA LEU A 256 -6.75 0.68 10.04
C LEU A 256 -5.79 1.39 11.00
N VAL A 257 -4.51 1.52 10.66
CA VAL A 257 -3.53 2.19 11.53
C VAL A 257 -3.84 3.68 11.65
N ALA A 258 -3.76 4.18 12.88
CA ALA A 258 -3.98 5.58 13.26
C ALA A 258 -5.32 6.19 12.80
N ARG A 259 -6.26 5.37 12.34
CA ARG A 259 -7.64 5.79 12.18
C ARG A 259 -8.36 5.69 13.52
N VAL A 260 -9.10 6.73 13.87
CA VAL A 260 -10.04 6.70 14.98
C VAL A 260 -11.33 6.05 14.50
N PHE A 261 -11.81 5.07 15.27
CA PHE A 261 -13.07 4.43 14.96
C PHE A 261 -14.24 5.38 15.31
N LEU A 262 -14.88 5.95 14.30
CA LEU A 262 -16.11 6.74 14.45
C LEU A 262 -17.34 5.89 14.16
N SER A 263 -17.34 5.19 13.03
CA SER A 263 -18.40 4.24 12.64
C SER A 263 -17.88 3.27 11.58
N LEU A 264 -18.65 2.21 11.28
CA LEU A 264 -18.32 1.29 10.20
C LEU A 264 -18.35 1.96 8.83
N ILE A 265 -19.20 2.96 8.62
CA ILE A 265 -19.32 3.68 7.34
C ILE A 265 -17.99 4.36 7.00
N HIS A 266 -17.33 4.99 7.97
CA HIS A 266 -16.04 5.67 7.77
C HIS A 266 -14.87 4.74 7.45
N ILE A 267 -15.01 3.43 7.74
CA ILE A 267 -13.98 2.44 7.43
C ILE A 267 -14.39 1.46 6.32
N SER A 268 -15.65 1.54 5.84
CA SER A 268 -16.20 0.59 4.85
C SER A 268 -16.11 1.08 3.41
N GLU A 269 -15.71 2.32 3.16
CA GLU A 269 -15.47 2.73 1.78
C GLU A 269 -14.31 1.90 1.21
N PRO A 270 -14.60 1.00 0.24
CA PRO A 270 -13.53 0.32 -0.44
C PRO A 270 -12.67 1.39 -1.11
N THR A 271 -11.39 1.41 -0.80
CA THR A 271 -10.43 2.14 -1.63
C THR A 271 -10.58 1.55 -3.02
N ARG A 272 -11.38 2.23 -3.84
CA ARG A 272 -11.61 1.88 -5.24
C ARG A 272 -10.23 1.83 -5.90
N PRO A 273 -9.76 0.68 -6.41
CA PRO A 273 -8.61 0.73 -7.28
C PRO A 273 -9.04 1.55 -8.49
N GLU A 274 -8.35 2.66 -8.74
CA GLU A 274 -8.50 3.33 -10.02
C GLU A 274 -8.17 2.31 -11.12
N PRO A 275 -8.98 2.22 -12.19
CA PRO A 275 -8.66 1.35 -13.30
C PRO A 275 -7.29 1.75 -13.84
N ILE A 276 -6.38 0.80 -13.91
CA ILE A 276 -5.10 0.97 -14.59
C ILE A 276 -5.46 1.17 -16.06
N SER A 277 -5.40 2.41 -16.52
CA SER A 277 -5.47 2.79 -17.93
C SER A 277 -4.25 2.30 -18.69
#